data_a9d59e0abb2f518f0fd8e1e1af77c246
#
_entry.id   a9d59e0abb2f518f0fd8e1e1af77c246
#
_cell.length_a   1.000
_cell.length_b   1.000
_cell.length_c   1.000
_cell.angle_alpha   90.00
_cell.angle_beta   90.00
_cell.angle_gamma   90.00
#
_symmetry.space_group_name_H-M   'P 1'
#
loop_
_entity.id
_entity.type
_entity.pdbx_description
1 polymer ?
#
loop_
_entity_poly.entity_id
_entity_poly.type
_entity_poly.pdbx_seq_one_letter_code
_entity_poly.pdbx_strand_id
1 'polypeptide(L)'
;MNQRIWINIALLVVIFVLSVIIFFNKHEIEDELLPLSSINPKSIININVQRKNLDNLFFSKSDGVWNMITPLQFQANRARIESILKILETKSYKQFNLDEVDIAQFALRSPAVILELNENKFSFGTNNPINQRRYILFDKKIHMIDDFHFPQLTTKAAYFAETKLLPDTMNIISIRFPEYTIQLNNGKWQASIPEYNEEKVKKIINKWKEIIAISVSKYEKQEGQKTITINSMSGQEINFAIVTTDPYLILGREDLGIQYNMGMDDAKQMFLKTYLKN
;
A
#
# COMPACT_ATOMS: atom_id res chain seq x y z
N MET A 1 6.82 -69.28 -6.07
CA MET A 1 7.01 -67.80 -5.86
C MET A 1 5.64 -67.14 -6.09
N ASN A 2 5.08 -66.46 -5.11
CA ASN A 2 3.66 -66.05 -5.08
C ASN A 2 3.37 -65.02 -6.19
N GLN A 3 2.28 -65.27 -6.95
CA GLN A 3 1.77 -64.37 -8.00
C GLN A 3 1.67 -62.90 -7.52
N ARG A 4 1.39 -62.68 -6.24
CA ARG A 4 1.33 -61.37 -5.60
C ARG A 4 2.71 -60.65 -5.59
N ILE A 5 3.83 -61.37 -5.49
CA ILE A 5 5.16 -60.78 -5.51
C ILE A 5 5.48 -60.23 -6.90
N TRP A 6 5.11 -60.98 -7.96
CA TRP A 6 5.30 -60.54 -9.32
C TRP A 6 4.48 -59.27 -9.70
N ILE A 7 3.24 -59.20 -9.18
CA ILE A 7 2.36 -58.03 -9.33
C ILE A 7 2.98 -56.80 -8.65
N ASN A 8 3.49 -56.95 -7.40
CA ASN A 8 4.14 -55.88 -6.67
C ASN A 8 5.44 -55.38 -7.36
N ILE A 9 6.23 -56.27 -7.88
CA ILE A 9 7.43 -55.91 -8.63
C ILE A 9 7.05 -55.15 -9.93
N ALA A 10 6.04 -55.62 -10.67
CA ALA A 10 5.56 -54.92 -11.86
C ALA A 10 5.05 -53.48 -11.50
N LEU A 11 4.34 -53.32 -10.38
CA LEU A 11 3.84 -52.03 -9.93
C LEU A 11 5.00 -51.10 -9.53
N LEU A 12 6.02 -51.60 -8.86
CA LEU A 12 7.24 -50.85 -8.53
C LEU A 12 7.99 -50.39 -9.78
N VAL A 13 8.09 -51.22 -10.79
CA VAL A 13 8.71 -50.84 -12.09
C VAL A 13 7.89 -49.73 -12.77
N VAL A 14 6.56 -49.82 -12.78
CA VAL A 14 5.71 -48.77 -13.35
C VAL A 14 5.88 -47.45 -12.58
N ILE A 15 5.87 -47.48 -11.24
CA ILE A 15 6.11 -46.27 -10.43
C ILE A 15 7.49 -45.69 -10.72
N PHE A 16 8.51 -46.53 -10.83
CA PHE A 16 9.86 -46.06 -11.15
C PHE A 16 9.94 -45.40 -12.55
N VAL A 17 9.34 -46.04 -13.56
CA VAL A 17 9.27 -45.48 -14.94
C VAL A 17 8.52 -44.16 -14.95
N LEU A 18 7.36 -44.07 -14.27
CA LEU A 18 6.61 -42.82 -14.16
C LEU A 18 7.42 -41.73 -13.42
N SER A 19 8.12 -42.08 -12.34
CA SER A 19 8.98 -41.16 -11.62
C SER A 19 10.14 -40.64 -12.49
N VAL A 20 10.74 -41.51 -13.29
CA VAL A 20 11.80 -41.14 -14.25
C VAL A 20 11.23 -40.22 -15.33
N ILE A 21 10.06 -40.54 -15.90
CA ILE A 21 9.38 -39.67 -16.89
C ILE A 21 9.09 -38.28 -16.29
N ILE A 22 8.55 -38.23 -15.07
CA ILE A 22 8.28 -36.96 -14.38
C ILE A 22 9.57 -36.19 -14.11
N PHE A 23 10.64 -36.89 -13.70
CA PHE A 23 11.93 -36.26 -13.41
C PHE A 23 12.59 -35.68 -14.68
N PHE A 24 12.51 -36.37 -15.80
CA PHE A 24 13.07 -35.92 -17.07
C PHE A 24 12.15 -34.91 -17.79
N ASN A 25 10.82 -34.98 -17.63
CA ASN A 25 9.91 -33.96 -18.15
C ASN A 25 9.88 -32.68 -17.27
N LYS A 26 10.53 -32.70 -16.09
CA LYS A 26 10.70 -31.49 -15.27
C LYS A 26 11.75 -30.50 -15.82
N HIS A 27 12.41 -30.85 -16.90
CA HIS A 27 13.10 -29.92 -17.78
C HIS A 27 12.11 -29.37 -18.83
N GLU A 28 10.97 -28.77 -18.40
CA GLU A 28 10.53 -27.60 -19.12
C GLU A 28 11.71 -26.63 -19.04
N ILE A 29 12.34 -26.39 -20.19
CA ILE A 29 13.21 -25.26 -20.43
C ILE A 29 12.51 -24.11 -19.69
N GLU A 30 13.09 -23.59 -18.61
CA GLU A 30 12.72 -22.28 -18.13
C GLU A 30 13.00 -21.35 -19.31
N ASP A 31 11.99 -21.18 -20.18
CA ASP A 31 12.04 -20.15 -21.21
C ASP A 31 12.49 -18.91 -20.50
N GLU A 32 13.62 -18.36 -20.91
CA GLU A 32 14.22 -17.20 -20.27
C GLU A 32 13.15 -16.12 -20.20
N LEU A 33 12.57 -15.94 -18.99
CA LEU A 33 11.40 -15.10 -18.79
C LEU A 33 11.76 -13.68 -19.23
N LEU A 34 11.16 -13.24 -20.31
CA LEU A 34 11.43 -11.91 -20.86
C LEU A 34 10.87 -10.82 -19.92
N PRO A 35 11.60 -9.74 -19.71
CA PRO A 35 11.08 -8.62 -18.93
C PRO A 35 9.85 -8.03 -19.63
N LEU A 36 8.87 -7.57 -18.83
CA LEU A 36 7.68 -6.89 -19.35
C LEU A 36 8.06 -5.57 -20.04
N SER A 37 9.02 -4.84 -19.49
CA SER A 37 9.51 -3.58 -20.04
C SER A 37 11.00 -3.39 -19.81
N SER A 38 11.59 -2.44 -20.54
CA SER A 38 12.95 -1.94 -20.33
C SER A 38 12.99 -0.54 -19.67
N ILE A 39 11.84 -0.06 -19.20
CA ILE A 39 11.69 1.28 -18.63
C ILE A 39 12.32 1.32 -17.24
N ASN A 40 13.17 2.32 -16.98
CA ASN A 40 13.75 2.53 -15.67
C ASN A 40 12.69 3.08 -14.69
N PRO A 41 12.35 2.39 -13.58
CA PRO A 41 11.37 2.88 -12.60
C PRO A 41 11.70 4.27 -12.03
N LYS A 42 12.99 4.64 -11.96
CA LYS A 42 13.43 5.96 -11.46
C LYS A 42 13.08 7.13 -12.38
N SER A 43 12.83 6.88 -13.66
CA SER A 43 12.43 7.92 -14.64
C SER A 43 10.95 8.28 -14.56
N ILE A 44 10.15 7.53 -13.80
CA ILE A 44 8.72 7.77 -13.66
C ILE A 44 8.50 8.92 -12.69
N ILE A 45 7.72 9.92 -13.13
CA ILE A 45 7.32 11.08 -12.34
C ILE A 45 5.80 11.26 -12.26
N ASN A 46 5.03 10.57 -13.11
CA ASN A 46 3.58 10.57 -13.09
C ASN A 46 3.04 9.15 -13.17
N ILE A 47 2.02 8.87 -12.35
CA ILE A 47 1.27 7.61 -12.33
C ILE A 47 -0.21 7.97 -12.43
N ASN A 48 -0.88 7.48 -13.48
CA ASN A 48 -2.32 7.60 -13.64
C ASN A 48 -2.94 6.20 -13.66
N VAL A 49 -3.91 5.95 -12.79
CA VAL A 49 -4.63 4.67 -12.71
C VAL A 49 -6.10 4.92 -13.01
N GLN A 50 -6.52 4.57 -14.22
CA GLN A 50 -7.92 4.59 -14.61
C GLN A 50 -8.56 3.27 -14.19
N ARG A 51 -9.70 3.32 -13.48
CA ARG A 51 -10.32 2.15 -12.86
C ARG A 51 -11.81 2.11 -13.16
N LYS A 52 -12.28 0.97 -13.63
CA LYS A 52 -13.73 0.78 -13.84
C LYS A 52 -14.44 0.72 -12.49
N ASN A 53 -15.48 1.53 -12.30
CA ASN A 53 -16.31 1.59 -11.09
C ASN A 53 -15.58 2.06 -9.80
N LEU A 54 -14.42 2.67 -9.91
CA LEU A 54 -13.67 3.28 -8.81
C LEU A 54 -13.14 4.65 -9.23
N ASP A 55 -12.87 5.52 -8.26
CA ASP A 55 -12.20 6.79 -8.55
C ASP A 55 -10.83 6.56 -9.19
N ASN A 56 -10.51 7.32 -10.22
CA ASN A 56 -9.17 7.30 -10.80
C ASN A 56 -8.15 7.83 -9.80
N LEU A 57 -6.92 7.31 -9.87
CA LEU A 57 -5.82 7.78 -9.04
C LEU A 57 -4.80 8.50 -9.91
N PHE A 58 -4.39 9.69 -9.48
CA PHE A 58 -3.27 10.38 -10.10
C PHE A 58 -2.23 10.75 -9.04
N PHE A 59 -0.99 10.33 -9.29
CA PHE A 59 0.17 10.66 -8.47
C PHE A 59 1.20 11.42 -9.30
N SER A 60 1.81 12.41 -8.68
CA SER A 60 2.93 13.14 -9.26
C SER A 60 4.10 13.20 -8.28
N LYS A 61 5.31 13.15 -8.83
CA LYS A 61 6.55 13.23 -8.05
C LYS A 61 7.15 14.62 -8.19
N SER A 62 7.35 15.30 -7.06
CA SER A 62 8.02 16.58 -6.98
C SER A 62 9.09 16.54 -5.89
N ASP A 63 10.29 17.03 -6.18
CA ASP A 63 11.43 17.04 -5.25
C ASP A 63 11.72 15.67 -4.60
N GLY A 64 11.53 14.60 -5.37
CA GLY A 64 11.74 13.23 -4.92
C GLY A 64 10.59 12.64 -4.09
N VAL A 65 9.56 13.42 -3.79
CA VAL A 65 8.39 13.02 -2.99
C VAL A 65 7.21 12.75 -3.90
N TRP A 66 6.55 11.61 -3.68
CA TRP A 66 5.30 11.27 -4.36
C TRP A 66 4.10 11.87 -3.63
N ASN A 67 3.22 12.50 -4.37
CA ASN A 67 1.96 13.04 -3.87
C ASN A 67 0.79 12.49 -4.68
N MET A 68 -0.28 12.07 -4.01
CA MET A 68 -1.56 11.87 -4.66
C MET A 68 -2.18 13.25 -4.92
N ILE A 69 -2.67 13.45 -6.15
CA ILE A 69 -3.30 14.69 -6.60
C ILE A 69 -4.81 14.51 -6.69
N THR A 70 -5.26 13.33 -7.12
CA THR A 70 -6.68 12.95 -7.18
C THR A 70 -6.87 11.49 -6.77
N PRO A 71 -7.99 11.13 -6.12
CA PRO A 71 -9.15 11.94 -5.71
C PRO A 71 -8.94 12.69 -4.37
N LEU A 72 -7.85 12.44 -3.67
CA LEU A 72 -7.44 13.07 -2.42
C LEU A 72 -6.07 13.75 -2.61
N GLN A 73 -5.74 14.70 -1.74
CA GLN A 73 -4.45 15.41 -1.81
C GLN A 73 -3.63 15.12 -0.55
N PHE A 74 -2.61 14.28 -0.68
CA PHE A 74 -1.70 13.96 0.41
C PHE A 74 -0.36 13.41 -0.11
N GLN A 75 0.64 13.42 0.74
CA GLN A 75 1.91 12.73 0.48
C GLN A 75 1.66 11.22 0.44
N ALA A 76 2.04 10.60 -0.68
CA ALA A 76 1.86 9.17 -0.88
C ALA A 76 2.97 8.37 -0.17
N ASN A 77 2.61 7.23 0.40
CA ASN A 77 3.56 6.30 1.00
C ASN A 77 4.48 5.74 -0.07
N ARG A 78 5.77 6.00 0.10
CA ARG A 78 6.82 5.66 -0.87
C ARG A 78 6.83 4.17 -1.22
N ALA A 79 6.74 3.29 -0.23
CA ALA A 79 6.82 1.84 -0.46
C ALA A 79 5.63 1.34 -1.30
N ARG A 80 4.44 1.92 -1.13
CA ARG A 80 3.24 1.59 -1.91
C ARG A 80 3.36 2.06 -3.35
N ILE A 81 3.95 3.22 -3.60
CA ILE A 81 4.24 3.69 -4.95
C ILE A 81 5.33 2.83 -5.61
N GLU A 82 6.42 2.52 -4.90
CA GLU A 82 7.47 1.62 -5.40
C GLU A 82 6.90 0.24 -5.75
N SER A 83 5.90 -0.24 -5.00
CA SER A 83 5.22 -1.50 -5.31
C SER A 83 4.41 -1.45 -6.63
N ILE A 84 3.80 -0.29 -6.97
CA ILE A 84 3.20 -0.10 -8.30
C ILE A 84 4.28 -0.15 -9.38
N LEU A 85 5.40 0.56 -9.18
CA LEU A 85 6.48 0.68 -10.16
C LEU A 85 7.20 -0.65 -10.42
N LYS A 86 7.12 -1.62 -9.51
CA LYS A 86 7.67 -2.98 -9.72
C LYS A 86 7.07 -3.71 -10.93
N ILE A 87 5.93 -3.26 -11.47
CA ILE A 87 5.41 -3.80 -12.73
C ILE A 87 6.43 -3.69 -13.87
N LEU A 88 7.24 -2.64 -13.88
CA LEU A 88 8.26 -2.42 -14.91
C LEU A 88 9.38 -3.49 -14.89
N GLU A 89 9.60 -4.11 -13.74
CA GLU A 89 10.61 -5.15 -13.51
C GLU A 89 10.01 -6.58 -13.58
N THR A 90 8.70 -6.68 -13.78
CA THR A 90 7.98 -7.96 -13.83
C THR A 90 8.37 -8.75 -15.06
N LYS A 91 8.46 -10.07 -14.92
CA LYS A 91 8.73 -10.98 -16.02
C LYS A 91 7.45 -11.49 -16.66
N SER A 92 7.48 -11.66 -17.99
CA SER A 92 6.39 -12.21 -18.77
C SER A 92 6.60 -13.70 -19.03
N TYR A 93 5.67 -14.53 -18.59
CA TYR A 93 5.70 -15.98 -18.80
C TYR A 93 5.33 -16.38 -20.22
N LYS A 94 4.52 -15.56 -20.90
CA LYS A 94 4.11 -15.77 -22.29
C LYS A 94 3.77 -14.44 -22.93
N GLN A 95 4.08 -14.32 -24.21
CA GLN A 95 3.77 -13.16 -25.02
C GLN A 95 2.96 -13.58 -26.24
N PHE A 96 2.00 -12.75 -26.63
CA PHE A 96 1.21 -12.91 -27.85
C PHE A 96 1.29 -11.61 -28.64
N ASN A 97 1.49 -11.70 -29.95
CA ASN A 97 1.41 -10.54 -30.81
C ASN A 97 -0.05 -10.10 -30.97
N LEU A 98 -0.28 -8.80 -30.92
CA LEU A 98 -1.63 -8.25 -30.99
C LEU A 98 -2.37 -8.64 -32.27
N ASP A 99 -1.64 -8.79 -33.38
CA ASP A 99 -2.20 -9.11 -34.70
C ASP A 99 -2.61 -10.59 -34.85
N GLU A 100 -2.19 -11.45 -33.92
CA GLU A 100 -2.44 -12.90 -33.99
C GLU A 100 -3.63 -13.35 -33.14
N VAL A 101 -4.18 -12.45 -32.30
CA VAL A 101 -5.19 -12.80 -31.30
C VAL A 101 -6.32 -11.79 -31.19
N ASP A 102 -7.53 -12.25 -30.88
CA ASP A 102 -8.62 -11.33 -30.52
C ASP A 102 -8.49 -10.88 -29.05
N ILE A 103 -8.20 -9.61 -28.88
CA ILE A 103 -8.05 -8.98 -27.55
C ILE A 103 -9.30 -9.07 -26.66
N ALA A 104 -10.48 -9.37 -27.27
CA ALA A 104 -11.71 -9.55 -26.51
C ALA A 104 -11.65 -10.78 -25.60
N GLN A 105 -10.93 -11.85 -26.02
CA GLN A 105 -10.75 -13.08 -25.25
C GLN A 105 -10.01 -12.83 -23.93
N PHE A 106 -9.20 -11.77 -23.89
CA PHE A 106 -8.40 -11.37 -22.72
C PHE A 106 -9.05 -10.23 -21.92
N ALA A 107 -10.29 -9.84 -22.26
CA ALA A 107 -11.00 -8.67 -21.71
C ALA A 107 -10.22 -7.33 -21.88
N LEU A 108 -9.39 -7.21 -22.93
CA LEU A 108 -8.53 -6.05 -23.19
C LEU A 108 -9.19 -5.01 -24.10
N ARG A 109 -10.38 -5.27 -24.68
CA ARG A 109 -11.18 -4.23 -25.35
C ARG A 109 -11.74 -3.19 -24.37
N SER A 110 -12.06 -3.64 -23.15
CA SER A 110 -12.53 -2.78 -22.05
C SER A 110 -11.86 -3.22 -20.75
N PRO A 111 -10.59 -2.87 -20.57
CA PRO A 111 -9.80 -3.32 -19.42
C PRO A 111 -10.39 -2.81 -18.10
N ALA A 112 -10.29 -3.61 -17.06
CA ALA A 112 -10.76 -3.25 -15.72
C ALA A 112 -9.92 -2.12 -15.09
N VAL A 113 -8.62 -2.10 -15.42
CA VAL A 113 -7.65 -1.09 -14.98
C VAL A 113 -6.74 -0.73 -16.15
N ILE A 114 -6.43 0.55 -16.28
CA ILE A 114 -5.37 1.06 -17.11
C ILE A 114 -4.40 1.80 -16.21
N LEU A 115 -3.15 1.36 -16.18
CA LEU A 115 -2.04 2.02 -15.51
C LEU A 115 -1.20 2.75 -16.55
N GLU A 116 -1.03 4.06 -16.37
CA GLU A 116 -0.14 4.88 -17.20
C GLU A 116 1.03 5.35 -16.33
N LEU A 117 2.23 5.03 -16.74
CA LEU A 117 3.49 5.44 -16.11
C LEU A 117 4.20 6.41 -17.06
N ASN A 118 4.13 7.71 -16.78
CA ASN A 118 4.37 8.77 -17.74
C ASN A 118 3.49 8.54 -18.99
N GLU A 119 4.08 8.25 -20.14
CA GLU A 119 3.39 7.97 -21.41
C GLU A 119 3.15 6.48 -21.67
N ASN A 120 3.66 5.61 -20.80
CA ASN A 120 3.62 4.15 -20.98
C ASN A 120 2.35 3.55 -20.39
N LYS A 121 1.55 2.91 -21.25
CA LYS A 121 0.20 2.41 -20.92
C LYS A 121 0.17 0.90 -20.78
N PHE A 122 -0.23 0.42 -19.62
CA PHE A 122 -0.45 -0.98 -19.28
C PHE A 122 -1.95 -1.24 -19.07
N SER A 123 -2.57 -2.03 -19.92
CA SER A 123 -4.00 -2.35 -19.81
C SER A 123 -4.19 -3.74 -19.21
N PHE A 124 -4.90 -3.81 -18.08
CA PHE A 124 -5.10 -5.04 -17.32
C PHE A 124 -6.39 -5.74 -17.75
N GLY A 125 -6.23 -6.92 -18.34
CA GLY A 125 -7.30 -7.81 -18.76
C GLY A 125 -7.74 -8.81 -17.68
N THR A 126 -8.27 -9.94 -18.12
CA THR A 126 -8.70 -11.03 -17.24
C THR A 126 -7.54 -11.93 -16.82
N ASN A 127 -7.81 -12.83 -15.86
CA ASN A 127 -6.87 -13.87 -15.43
C ASN A 127 -7.02 -15.12 -16.31
N ASN A 128 -5.93 -15.82 -16.50
CA ASN A 128 -5.94 -17.17 -17.04
C ASN A 128 -6.56 -18.13 -16.00
N PRO A 129 -7.61 -18.91 -16.35
CA PRO A 129 -8.29 -19.76 -15.37
C PRO A 129 -7.45 -20.95 -14.87
N ILE A 130 -6.39 -21.33 -15.59
CA ILE A 130 -5.56 -22.50 -15.25
C ILE A 130 -4.49 -22.13 -14.22
N ASN A 131 -3.77 -21.01 -14.43
CA ASN A 131 -2.62 -20.65 -13.61
C ASN A 131 -2.78 -19.33 -12.84
N GLN A 132 -3.97 -18.70 -12.94
CA GLN A 132 -4.34 -17.44 -12.25
C GLN A 132 -3.46 -16.22 -12.63
N ARG A 133 -2.64 -16.35 -13.68
CA ARG A 133 -1.84 -15.23 -14.19
C ARG A 133 -2.71 -14.25 -14.95
N ARG A 134 -2.35 -12.97 -14.93
CA ARG A 134 -3.10 -11.90 -15.59
C ARG A 134 -2.55 -11.58 -16.96
N TYR A 135 -3.46 -11.30 -17.89
CA TYR A 135 -3.11 -10.76 -19.20
C TYR A 135 -3.00 -9.25 -19.15
N ILE A 136 -1.90 -8.72 -19.68
CA ILE A 136 -1.63 -7.28 -19.75
C ILE A 136 -1.24 -6.91 -21.17
N LEU A 137 -1.89 -5.90 -21.72
CA LEU A 137 -1.49 -5.31 -23.01
C LEU A 137 -0.49 -4.18 -22.73
N PHE A 138 0.71 -4.32 -23.26
CA PHE A 138 1.76 -3.33 -23.25
C PHE A 138 2.60 -3.46 -24.54
N ASP A 139 3.00 -2.34 -25.12
CA ASP A 139 3.85 -2.24 -26.32
C ASP A 139 3.42 -3.19 -27.46
N LYS A 140 2.11 -3.16 -27.82
CA LYS A 140 1.49 -3.98 -28.88
C LYS A 140 1.61 -5.50 -28.66
N LYS A 141 1.92 -5.95 -27.45
CA LYS A 141 1.96 -7.35 -27.05
C LYS A 141 1.04 -7.60 -25.87
N ILE A 142 0.46 -8.78 -25.83
CA ILE A 142 -0.25 -9.28 -24.68
C ILE A 142 0.71 -10.16 -23.88
N HIS A 143 0.98 -9.77 -22.65
CA HIS A 143 1.85 -10.45 -21.71
C HIS A 143 1.02 -11.22 -20.69
N MET A 144 1.52 -12.36 -20.26
CA MET A 144 0.97 -13.12 -19.13
C MET A 144 1.93 -13.02 -17.96
N ILE A 145 1.48 -12.37 -16.87
CA ILE A 145 2.29 -12.09 -15.67
C ILE A 145 1.60 -12.60 -14.40
N ASP A 146 2.33 -12.72 -13.30
CA ASP A 146 1.73 -12.98 -11.99
C ASP A 146 0.84 -11.81 -11.55
N ASP A 147 -0.30 -12.09 -10.92
CA ASP A 147 -1.35 -11.10 -10.61
C ASP A 147 -1.13 -10.36 -9.28
N PHE A 148 0.09 -9.89 -9.03
CA PHE A 148 0.40 -9.12 -7.80
C PHE A 148 0.02 -7.64 -7.88
N HIS A 149 -0.05 -7.07 -9.09
CA HIS A 149 -0.24 -5.63 -9.28
C HIS A 149 -1.72 -5.22 -9.28
N PHE A 150 -2.59 -6.02 -9.84
CA PHE A 150 -4.01 -5.68 -9.99
C PHE A 150 -4.73 -5.40 -8.66
N PRO A 151 -4.55 -6.22 -7.58
CA PRO A 151 -5.16 -5.94 -6.29
C PRO A 151 -4.74 -4.58 -5.71
N GLN A 152 -3.48 -4.19 -5.90
CA GLN A 152 -2.98 -2.88 -5.43
C GLN A 152 -3.63 -1.73 -6.20
N LEU A 153 -3.76 -1.85 -7.51
CA LEU A 153 -4.35 -0.84 -8.37
C LEU A 153 -5.86 -0.67 -8.15
N THR A 154 -6.53 -1.67 -7.59
CA THR A 154 -7.97 -1.66 -7.31
C THR A 154 -8.31 -1.32 -5.85
N THR A 155 -7.32 -1.01 -5.02
CA THR A 155 -7.54 -0.61 -3.63
C THR A 155 -8.04 0.83 -3.50
N LYS A 156 -8.54 1.21 -2.32
CA LYS A 156 -9.08 2.57 -2.06
C LYS A 156 -7.96 3.61 -2.06
N ALA A 157 -8.27 4.86 -2.47
CA ALA A 157 -7.28 5.95 -2.57
C ALA A 157 -6.51 6.20 -1.26
N ALA A 158 -7.20 6.24 -0.12
CA ALA A 158 -6.58 6.47 1.18
C ALA A 158 -5.52 5.42 1.57
N TYR A 159 -5.56 4.22 0.97
CA TYR A 159 -4.51 3.21 1.15
C TYR A 159 -3.13 3.75 0.80
N PHE A 160 -3.01 4.64 -0.16
CA PHE A 160 -1.72 5.17 -0.62
C PHE A 160 -1.17 6.30 0.25
N ALA A 161 -1.92 6.79 1.24
CA ALA A 161 -1.43 7.84 2.13
C ALA A 161 -0.25 7.37 2.99
N GLU A 162 0.62 8.32 3.35
CA GLU A 162 1.66 8.08 4.35
C GLU A 162 1.01 7.66 5.68
N THR A 163 1.60 6.65 6.32
CA THR A 163 1.09 6.10 7.58
C THR A 163 1.62 6.81 8.81
N LYS A 164 2.71 7.57 8.67
CA LYS A 164 3.24 8.42 9.73
C LYS A 164 2.34 9.63 9.91
N LEU A 165 1.96 9.94 11.15
CA LEU A 165 1.00 10.99 11.42
C LEU A 165 1.56 12.38 11.16
N LEU A 166 2.84 12.59 11.46
CA LEU A 166 3.53 13.87 11.34
C LEU A 166 4.74 13.76 10.42
N PRO A 167 5.04 14.80 9.63
CA PRO A 167 6.28 14.84 8.84
C PRO A 167 7.52 14.78 9.73
N ASP A 168 8.59 14.13 9.27
CA ASP A 168 9.89 14.06 9.99
C ASP A 168 10.50 15.45 10.25
N THR A 169 10.20 16.41 9.38
CA THR A 169 10.69 17.79 9.46
C THR A 169 9.94 18.64 10.49
N MET A 170 8.86 18.12 11.08
CA MET A 170 8.02 18.90 12.00
C MET A 170 8.66 19.05 13.38
N ASN A 171 9.12 20.26 13.72
CA ASN A 171 9.59 20.61 15.05
C ASN A 171 8.42 21.05 15.93
N ILE A 172 7.85 20.13 16.69
CA ILE A 172 6.69 20.37 17.57
C ILE A 172 7.11 21.35 18.67
N ILE A 173 6.27 22.37 18.94
CA ILE A 173 6.39 23.29 20.06
C ILE A 173 5.20 23.18 21.02
N SER A 174 4.06 22.72 20.57
CA SER A 174 2.92 22.43 21.44
C SER A 174 1.99 21.37 20.87
N ILE A 175 1.31 20.65 21.77
CA ILE A 175 0.17 19.78 21.46
C ILE A 175 -0.97 20.18 22.39
N ARG A 176 -2.08 20.62 21.83
CA ARG A 176 -3.31 20.92 22.54
C ARG A 176 -4.26 19.74 22.42
N PHE A 177 -4.50 19.07 23.51
CA PHE A 177 -5.53 18.06 23.67
C PHE A 177 -6.83 18.70 24.15
N PRO A 178 -7.99 18.04 24.05
CA PRO A 178 -9.26 18.61 24.51
C PRO A 178 -9.28 19.05 25.99
N GLU A 179 -8.49 18.41 26.84
CA GLU A 179 -8.52 18.64 28.30
C GLU A 179 -7.23 19.24 28.87
N TYR A 180 -6.13 19.23 28.11
CA TYR A 180 -4.85 19.76 28.54
C TYR A 180 -3.98 20.16 27.34
N THR A 181 -2.93 20.90 27.63
CA THR A 181 -1.94 21.31 26.64
C THR A 181 -0.54 20.89 27.12
N ILE A 182 0.27 20.44 26.15
CA ILE A 182 1.71 20.25 26.32
C ILE A 182 2.41 21.35 25.52
N GLN A 183 3.37 22.06 26.08
CA GLN A 183 4.08 23.13 25.39
C GLN A 183 5.55 23.22 25.79
N LEU A 184 6.36 23.72 24.86
CA LEU A 184 7.78 23.98 25.07
C LEU A 184 7.96 25.43 25.56
N ASN A 185 8.31 25.62 26.85
CA ASN A 185 8.55 26.93 27.45
C ASN A 185 10.00 27.03 27.92
N ASN A 186 10.74 28.04 27.43
CA ASN A 186 12.15 28.26 27.78
C ASN A 186 13.02 26.99 27.69
N GLY A 187 12.82 26.20 26.63
CA GLY A 187 13.56 24.96 26.39
C GLY A 187 13.12 23.75 27.22
N LYS A 188 12.09 23.87 28.06
CA LYS A 188 11.56 22.80 28.89
C LYS A 188 10.13 22.46 28.50
N TRP A 189 9.84 21.16 28.39
CA TRP A 189 8.50 20.68 28.14
C TRP A 189 7.64 20.70 29.40
N GLN A 190 6.47 21.30 29.32
CA GLN A 190 5.52 21.43 30.41
C GLN A 190 4.12 21.03 29.97
N ALA A 191 3.36 20.41 30.87
CA ALA A 191 1.94 20.17 30.71
C ALA A 191 1.14 21.17 31.57
N SER A 192 -0.05 21.54 31.07
CA SER A 192 -0.99 22.36 31.90
C SER A 192 -1.56 21.59 33.11
N ILE A 193 -1.27 20.29 33.21
CA ILE A 193 -1.57 19.45 34.37
C ILE A 193 -0.29 19.27 35.18
N PRO A 194 -0.22 19.82 36.44
CA PRO A 194 1.01 19.89 37.21
C PRO A 194 1.59 18.54 37.66
N GLU A 195 0.77 17.52 37.72
CA GLU A 195 1.12 16.15 38.19
C GLU A 195 2.12 15.42 37.25
N TYR A 196 2.35 15.94 36.07
CA TYR A 196 3.21 15.27 35.08
C TYR A 196 4.54 15.96 34.93
N ASN A 197 5.61 15.21 35.21
CA ASN A 197 6.98 15.69 35.06
C ASN A 197 7.42 15.79 33.60
N GLU A 198 8.49 16.52 33.36
CA GLU A 198 9.04 16.76 32.04
C GLU A 198 9.39 15.46 31.29
N GLU A 199 9.89 14.44 32.00
CA GLU A 199 10.27 13.16 31.38
C GLU A 199 9.07 12.48 30.74
N LYS A 200 7.93 12.41 31.43
CA LYS A 200 6.71 11.82 30.92
C LYS A 200 6.16 12.61 29.73
N VAL A 201 6.22 13.94 29.80
CA VAL A 201 5.81 14.82 28.71
C VAL A 201 6.69 14.59 27.47
N LYS A 202 8.02 14.49 27.64
CA LYS A 202 8.95 14.18 26.52
C LYS A 202 8.64 12.84 25.87
N LYS A 203 8.28 11.82 26.63
CA LYS A 203 7.89 10.51 26.08
C LYS A 203 6.68 10.63 25.14
N ILE A 204 5.69 11.43 25.51
CA ILE A 204 4.50 11.67 24.66
C ILE A 204 4.89 12.41 23.37
N ILE A 205 5.68 13.48 23.48
CA ILE A 205 6.14 14.24 22.31
C ILE A 205 6.91 13.32 21.33
N ASN A 206 7.81 12.48 21.85
CA ASN A 206 8.55 11.53 21.02
C ASN A 206 7.60 10.50 20.37
N LYS A 207 6.60 10.02 21.14
CA LYS A 207 5.60 9.10 20.57
C LYS A 207 4.85 9.73 19.41
N TRP A 208 4.39 10.99 19.54
CA TRP A 208 3.72 11.68 18.43
C TRP A 208 4.61 11.89 17.21
N LYS A 209 5.91 12.07 17.38
CA LYS A 209 6.88 12.18 16.27
C LYS A 209 7.11 10.88 15.52
N GLU A 210 7.04 9.74 16.21
CA GLU A 210 7.46 8.44 15.68
C GLU A 210 6.30 7.53 15.28
N ILE A 211 5.08 7.86 15.73
CA ILE A 211 3.95 6.96 15.59
C ILE A 211 3.55 6.72 14.15
N ILE A 212 3.25 5.48 13.85
CA ILE A 212 2.80 5.00 12.54
C ILE A 212 1.44 4.34 12.72
N ALA A 213 0.47 4.73 11.90
CA ALA A 213 -0.84 4.10 11.86
C ALA A 213 -0.78 2.68 11.28
N ILE A 214 -1.60 1.78 11.81
CA ILE A 214 -1.76 0.42 11.27
C ILE A 214 -2.35 0.49 9.86
N SER A 215 -3.32 1.39 9.66
CA SER A 215 -3.95 1.60 8.36
C SER A 215 -4.48 3.03 8.22
N VAL A 216 -4.68 3.44 6.97
CA VAL A 216 -5.29 4.72 6.62
C VAL A 216 -6.53 4.45 5.79
N SER A 217 -7.62 5.13 6.11
CA SER A 217 -8.89 5.05 5.40
C SER A 217 -9.45 6.44 5.09
N LYS A 218 -10.53 6.54 4.30
CA LYS A 218 -11.20 7.80 4.03
C LYS A 218 -11.80 8.35 5.34
N TYR A 219 -11.60 9.63 5.60
CA TYR A 219 -12.20 10.33 6.73
C TYR A 219 -13.66 10.68 6.43
N GLU A 220 -14.50 10.43 7.40
CA GLU A 220 -15.91 10.82 7.38
C GLU A 220 -16.16 11.74 8.59
N LYS A 221 -16.40 13.02 8.30
CA LYS A 221 -16.64 14.03 9.33
C LYS A 221 -17.91 13.72 10.10
N GLN A 222 -17.83 13.85 11.42
CA GLN A 222 -18.98 13.77 12.35
C GLN A 222 -19.08 15.06 13.14
N GLU A 223 -20.26 15.44 13.53
CA GLU A 223 -20.48 16.62 14.37
C GLU A 223 -19.97 16.39 15.79
N GLY A 224 -19.48 17.46 16.42
CA GLY A 224 -19.06 17.42 17.84
C GLY A 224 -17.76 16.69 18.12
N GLN A 225 -16.97 16.33 17.11
CA GLN A 225 -15.67 15.70 17.32
C GLN A 225 -14.70 16.62 18.06
N LYS A 226 -14.05 16.08 19.10
CA LYS A 226 -12.96 16.76 19.79
C LYS A 226 -11.72 16.77 18.90
N THR A 227 -10.90 17.81 19.02
CA THR A 227 -9.71 18.01 18.17
C THR A 227 -8.43 18.03 19.00
N ILE A 228 -7.38 17.43 18.47
CA ILE A 228 -5.99 17.56 18.92
C ILE A 228 -5.29 18.48 17.93
N THR A 229 -4.71 19.57 18.41
CA THR A 229 -3.98 20.54 17.57
C THR A 229 -2.48 20.47 17.88
N ILE A 230 -1.66 20.31 16.86
CA ILE A 230 -0.18 20.26 16.99
C ILE A 230 0.39 21.45 16.25
N ASN A 231 1.19 22.26 16.97
CA ASN A 231 1.87 23.41 16.41
C ASN A 231 3.38 23.17 16.31
N SER A 232 3.97 23.64 15.22
CA SER A 232 5.40 23.57 14.98
C SER A 232 6.08 24.93 15.15
N MET A 233 7.39 24.89 15.28
CA MET A 233 8.25 26.09 15.32
C MET A 233 8.17 26.92 14.03
N SER A 234 7.89 26.29 12.90
CA SER A 234 7.71 26.97 11.60
C SER A 234 6.35 27.65 11.44
N GLY A 235 5.46 27.57 12.44
CA GLY A 235 4.09 28.09 12.36
C GLY A 235 3.09 27.14 11.69
N GLN A 236 3.50 25.95 11.30
CA GLN A 236 2.57 24.94 10.76
C GLN A 236 1.68 24.40 11.87
N GLU A 237 0.38 24.34 11.61
CA GLU A 237 -0.63 23.74 12.48
C GLU A 237 -1.19 22.47 11.82
N ILE A 238 -1.29 21.39 12.60
CA ILE A 238 -1.93 20.14 12.17
C ILE A 238 -3.04 19.79 13.16
N ASN A 239 -4.22 19.57 12.64
CA ASN A 239 -5.41 19.24 13.40
C ASN A 239 -5.84 17.78 13.18
N PHE A 240 -6.05 17.05 14.28
CA PHE A 240 -6.59 15.69 14.27
C PHE A 240 -7.95 15.68 14.98
N ALA A 241 -9.01 15.32 14.26
CA ALA A 241 -10.30 15.03 14.87
C ALA A 241 -10.24 13.64 15.54
N ILE A 242 -10.69 13.54 16.79
CA ILE A 242 -10.86 12.24 17.45
C ILE A 242 -12.15 11.63 16.95
N VAL A 243 -12.05 10.64 16.05
CA VAL A 243 -13.22 9.97 15.44
C VAL A 243 -13.82 8.98 16.43
N THR A 244 -12.96 8.13 17.02
CA THR A 244 -13.34 7.21 18.10
C THR A 244 -12.14 6.86 18.96
N THR A 245 -12.41 6.41 20.18
CA THR A 245 -11.40 5.91 21.11
C THR A 245 -11.68 4.47 21.57
N ASP A 246 -12.76 3.87 21.11
CA ASP A 246 -13.20 2.52 21.48
C ASP A 246 -13.77 1.81 20.23
N PRO A 247 -13.38 0.58 19.90
CA PRO A 247 -12.30 -0.22 20.51
C PRO A 247 -10.87 0.21 20.08
N TYR A 248 -10.73 1.14 19.14
CA TYR A 248 -9.47 1.63 18.59
C TYR A 248 -9.45 3.15 18.59
N LEU A 249 -8.27 3.75 18.71
CA LEU A 249 -8.11 5.17 18.45
C LEU A 249 -8.08 5.42 16.94
N ILE A 250 -9.00 6.26 16.48
CA ILE A 250 -9.03 6.73 15.10
C ILE A 250 -8.92 8.25 15.11
N LEU A 251 -7.92 8.77 14.37
CA LEU A 251 -7.62 10.19 14.25
C LEU A 251 -7.85 10.66 12.81
N GLY A 252 -8.77 11.58 12.61
CA GLY A 252 -9.12 12.13 11.30
C GLY A 252 -8.28 13.36 10.94
N ARG A 253 -7.82 13.47 9.71
CA ARG A 253 -7.23 14.64 9.07
C ARG A 253 -8.20 15.16 8.03
N GLU A 254 -9.06 16.10 8.43
CA GLU A 254 -10.08 16.68 7.57
C GLU A 254 -9.48 17.34 6.32
N ASP A 255 -8.37 18.04 6.48
CA ASP A 255 -7.63 18.72 5.42
C ASP A 255 -7.09 17.77 4.33
N LEU A 256 -6.83 16.50 4.69
CA LEU A 256 -6.36 15.47 3.76
C LEU A 256 -7.48 14.50 3.33
N GLY A 257 -8.65 14.55 3.96
CA GLY A 257 -9.76 13.63 3.73
C GLY A 257 -9.48 12.19 4.14
N ILE A 258 -8.56 11.97 5.09
CA ILE A 258 -8.12 10.65 5.56
C ILE A 258 -8.21 10.52 7.08
N GLN A 259 -8.27 9.29 7.57
CA GLN A 259 -8.18 8.98 8.99
C GLN A 259 -7.20 7.83 9.24
N TYR A 260 -6.50 7.92 10.37
CA TYR A 260 -5.48 7.00 10.82
C TYR A 260 -6.05 6.05 11.88
N ASN A 261 -5.94 4.75 11.65
CA ASN A 261 -6.31 3.73 12.62
C ASN A 261 -5.07 3.34 13.42
N MET A 262 -5.09 3.60 14.73
CA MET A 262 -3.94 3.42 15.60
C MET A 262 -3.97 2.08 16.32
N GLY A 263 -2.79 1.49 16.56
CA GLY A 263 -2.66 0.37 17.48
C GLY A 263 -2.98 0.77 18.91
N MET A 264 -3.71 -0.06 19.67
CA MET A 264 -4.15 0.29 21.03
C MET A 264 -2.99 0.57 21.98
N ASP A 265 -1.94 -0.25 21.95
CA ASP A 265 -0.79 -0.08 22.85
C ASP A 265 0.01 1.19 22.53
N ASP A 266 0.09 1.53 21.25
CA ASP A 266 0.69 2.78 20.79
C ASP A 266 -0.18 3.98 21.16
N ALA A 267 -1.48 3.87 20.94
CA ALA A 267 -2.44 4.92 21.26
C ALA A 267 -2.40 5.32 22.76
N LYS A 268 -2.28 4.35 23.67
CA LYS A 268 -2.16 4.61 25.11
C LYS A 268 -0.96 5.49 25.47
N GLN A 269 0.12 5.40 24.69
CA GLN A 269 1.36 6.16 24.88
C GLN A 269 1.31 7.59 24.32
N MET A 270 0.27 7.94 23.56
CA MET A 270 0.11 9.27 22.96
C MET A 270 -0.50 10.31 23.91
N PHE A 271 -0.99 9.88 25.09
CA PHE A 271 -1.74 10.74 26.00
C PHE A 271 -1.20 10.68 27.43
N LEU A 272 -1.34 11.79 28.18
CA LEU A 272 -1.07 11.82 29.62
C LEU A 272 -2.14 11.10 30.42
N LYS A 273 -3.39 11.30 30.05
CA LYS A 273 -4.55 10.59 30.60
C LYS A 273 -5.10 9.58 29.60
N THR A 274 -5.61 8.48 30.11
CA THR A 274 -6.22 7.46 29.24
C THR A 274 -7.55 8.00 28.71
N TYR A 275 -7.57 8.40 27.44
CA TYR A 275 -8.80 8.66 26.68
C TYR A 275 -9.47 7.37 26.19
N LEU A 276 -8.74 6.30 26.23
CA LEU A 276 -9.17 5.00 25.76
C LEU A 276 -9.87 4.30 26.92
N LYS A 277 -11.12 3.93 26.73
CA LYS A 277 -11.81 3.05 27.70
C LYS A 277 -11.09 1.70 27.76
N ASN A 278 -10.85 1.20 28.99
CA ASN A 278 -10.35 -0.15 29.21
C ASN A 278 -11.37 -1.17 28.76
#